data_47621c8832fd2fe48fa44267f7eae526
#
_entry.id   47621c8832fd2fe48fa44267f7eae526
#
_cell.length_a   1.000
_cell.length_b   1.000
_cell.length_c   1.000
_cell.angle_alpha   90.00
_cell.angle_beta   90.00
_cell.angle_gamma   90.00
#
_symmetry.space_group_name_H-M   'P 1'
#
loop_
_entity.id
_entity.type
_entity.pdbx_description
1 polymer ?
#
loop_
_entity_poly.entity_id
_entity_poly.type
_entity_poly.pdbx_seq_one_letter_code
_entity_poly.pdbx_strand_id
1 'polypeptide(L)'
;MAYVDGFVTPVPRNNLEAYKKMALACGAVWKEHGALEFRETVADDVKPGKLTSFPQSVNLQDDEVVVFSWIVYESRAKRDEINDKVMKDPRLAAFMDPAGMPFDGKRLVYGGFEMIVDL
;
A
#
# COMPACT_ATOMS: atom_id res chain seq x y z
N MET A 1 -19.93 -6.86 4.82
CA MET A 1 -18.64 -7.15 5.51
C MET A 1 -17.60 -6.16 5.03
N ALA A 2 -16.97 -5.49 5.95
CA ALA A 2 -15.87 -4.58 5.61
C ALA A 2 -14.72 -5.35 4.96
N TYR A 3 -13.97 -4.66 4.13
CA TYR A 3 -12.94 -5.26 3.30
C TYR A 3 -11.67 -4.41 3.37
N VAL A 4 -10.52 -5.06 3.31
CA VAL A 4 -9.24 -4.36 3.39
C VAL A 4 -8.28 -4.85 2.31
N ASP A 5 -7.65 -3.92 1.60
CA ASP A 5 -6.46 -4.20 0.80
C ASP A 5 -5.25 -3.95 1.67
N GLY A 6 -4.40 -4.96 1.83
CA GLY A 6 -3.17 -4.86 2.60
C GLY A 6 -1.95 -4.90 1.70
N PHE A 7 -0.90 -4.17 2.10
CA PHE A 7 0.32 -4.04 1.30
C PHE A 7 1.54 -4.14 2.20
N VAL A 8 2.58 -4.81 1.69
CA VAL A 8 3.91 -4.79 2.28
C VAL A 8 4.86 -4.34 1.18
N THR A 9 5.54 -3.23 1.39
CA THR A 9 6.33 -2.56 0.36
C THR A 9 7.75 -2.33 0.83
N PRO A 10 8.78 -2.77 0.05
CA PRO A 10 10.17 -2.40 0.34
C PRO A 10 10.47 -1.03 -0.25
N VAL A 11 10.85 -0.08 0.60
CA VAL A 11 11.11 1.30 0.16
C VAL A 11 12.54 1.67 0.51
N PRO A 12 13.39 2.10 -0.46
CA PRO A 12 14.70 2.64 -0.13
C PRO A 12 14.57 3.81 0.85
N ARG A 13 15.39 3.81 1.91
CA ARG A 13 15.31 4.86 2.94
C ARG A 13 15.43 6.26 2.35
N ASN A 14 16.28 6.41 1.34
CA ASN A 14 16.46 7.70 0.66
C ASN A 14 15.21 8.17 -0.10
N ASN A 15 14.30 7.24 -0.40
CA ASN A 15 13.07 7.53 -1.15
C ASN A 15 11.84 7.65 -0.25
N LEU A 16 12.00 7.55 1.08
CA LEU A 16 10.86 7.51 1.99
C LEU A 16 10.02 8.80 1.92
N GLU A 17 10.66 9.95 1.82
CA GLU A 17 9.94 11.22 1.68
C GLU A 17 9.19 11.32 0.35
N ALA A 18 9.81 10.87 -0.75
CA ALA A 18 9.16 10.80 -2.07
C ALA A 18 7.98 9.83 -2.04
N TYR A 19 8.15 8.67 -1.38
CA TYR A 19 7.08 7.69 -1.20
C TYR A 19 5.91 8.28 -0.43
N LYS A 20 6.18 8.93 0.68
CA LYS A 20 5.16 9.59 1.53
C LYS A 20 4.37 10.62 0.75
N LYS A 21 5.04 11.42 -0.05
CA LYS A 21 4.41 12.46 -0.88
C LYS A 21 3.49 11.83 -1.94
N MET A 22 3.96 10.79 -2.61
CA MET A 22 3.17 10.02 -3.57
C MET A 22 1.95 9.38 -2.89
N ALA A 23 2.15 8.76 -1.74
CA ALA A 23 1.08 8.09 -0.99
C ALA A 23 -0.01 9.06 -0.53
N LEU A 24 0.38 10.26 -0.09
CA LEU A 24 -0.59 11.32 0.25
C LEU A 24 -1.46 11.69 -0.94
N ALA A 25 -0.85 11.88 -2.11
CA ALA A 25 -1.57 12.24 -3.32
C ALA A 25 -2.50 11.12 -3.78
N CYS A 26 -1.99 9.87 -3.80
CA CYS A 26 -2.79 8.70 -4.18
C CYS A 26 -3.92 8.46 -3.18
N GLY A 27 -3.63 8.55 -1.89
CA GLY A 27 -4.60 8.32 -0.82
C GLY A 27 -5.77 9.28 -0.88
N ALA A 28 -5.50 10.54 -1.23
CA ALA A 28 -6.55 11.53 -1.43
C ALA A 28 -7.53 11.11 -2.54
N VAL A 29 -7.02 10.51 -3.61
CA VAL A 29 -7.86 10.00 -4.71
C VAL A 29 -8.74 8.84 -4.23
N TRP A 30 -8.15 7.86 -3.52
CA TRP A 30 -8.92 6.76 -2.94
C TRP A 30 -10.02 7.24 -1.99
N LYS A 31 -9.68 8.16 -1.09
CA LYS A 31 -10.64 8.74 -0.14
C LYS A 31 -11.78 9.47 -0.85
N GLU A 32 -11.45 10.21 -1.88
CA GLU A 32 -12.44 10.97 -2.66
C GLU A 32 -13.42 10.03 -3.39
N HIS A 33 -12.94 8.87 -3.84
CA HIS A 33 -13.80 7.88 -4.50
C HIS A 33 -14.55 6.98 -3.51
N GLY A 34 -14.31 7.11 -2.21
CA GLY A 34 -15.15 6.45 -1.21
C GLY A 34 -14.44 5.47 -0.28
N ALA A 35 -13.11 5.34 -0.33
CA ALA A 35 -12.40 4.52 0.65
C ALA A 35 -12.64 5.07 2.07
N LEU A 36 -12.85 4.18 3.02
CA LEU A 36 -13.12 4.57 4.41
C LEU A 36 -11.85 4.96 5.14
N GLU A 37 -10.76 4.27 4.84
CA GLU A 37 -9.48 4.48 5.50
C GLU A 37 -8.35 4.24 4.52
N PHE A 38 -7.32 5.06 4.60
CA PHE A 38 -6.10 4.91 3.82
C PHE A 38 -4.94 5.21 4.77
N ARG A 39 -4.11 4.21 5.08
CA ARG A 39 -3.03 4.32 6.05
C ARG A 39 -1.73 3.81 5.47
N GLU A 40 -0.66 4.57 5.69
CA GLU A 40 0.71 4.17 5.38
C GLU A 40 1.52 4.18 6.66
N THR A 41 2.23 3.08 6.94
CA THR A 41 3.05 2.98 8.15
C THR A 41 4.44 2.48 7.79
N VAL A 42 5.44 2.96 8.51
CA VAL A 42 6.84 2.57 8.31
C VAL A 42 7.32 1.72 9.47
N ALA A 43 8.13 0.70 9.18
CA ALA A 43 8.66 -0.21 10.20
C ALA A 43 9.38 0.53 11.31
N ASP A 44 9.07 0.17 12.55
CA ASP A 44 9.70 0.69 13.76
C ASP A 44 10.27 -0.45 14.58
N ASP A 45 9.46 -1.43 14.95
CA ASP A 45 9.89 -2.60 15.70
C ASP A 45 9.58 -3.86 14.87
N VAL A 46 10.36 -4.06 13.81
CA VAL A 46 10.21 -5.18 12.87
C VAL A 46 11.56 -5.86 12.69
N LYS A 47 11.63 -7.16 13.02
CA LYS A 47 12.86 -7.94 12.96
C LYS A 47 12.74 -9.07 11.96
N PRO A 48 13.86 -9.48 11.32
CA PRO A 48 13.86 -10.69 10.49
C PRO A 48 13.64 -11.92 11.37
N GLY A 49 12.97 -12.92 10.81
CA GLY A 49 12.71 -14.19 11.46
C GLY A 49 13.55 -15.31 10.87
N LYS A 50 13.34 -16.53 11.38
CA LYS A 50 14.05 -17.73 10.85
C LYS A 50 13.38 -18.27 9.60
N LEU A 51 12.07 -18.48 9.64
CA LEU A 51 11.31 -18.98 8.49
C LEU A 51 10.78 -17.87 7.62
N THR A 52 10.21 -16.85 8.23
CA THR A 52 9.65 -15.71 7.53
C THR A 52 9.55 -14.51 8.47
N SER A 53 9.27 -13.34 7.89
CA SER A 53 9.08 -12.07 8.59
C SER A 53 8.60 -11.05 7.57
N PHE A 54 8.25 -9.84 8.01
CA PHE A 54 7.95 -8.77 7.07
C PHE A 54 9.13 -8.48 6.13
N PRO A 55 10.38 -8.31 6.63
CA PRO A 55 11.52 -8.11 5.70
C PRO A 55 11.71 -9.23 4.70
N GLN A 56 11.59 -10.50 5.13
CA GLN A 56 11.78 -11.64 4.25
C GLN A 56 10.69 -11.73 3.18
N SER A 57 9.46 -11.31 3.50
CA SER A 57 8.33 -11.37 2.56
C SER A 57 8.55 -10.51 1.31
N VAL A 58 9.36 -9.46 1.42
CA VAL A 58 9.65 -8.54 0.30
C VAL A 58 11.12 -8.59 -0.13
N ASN A 59 11.87 -9.59 0.34
CA ASN A 59 13.29 -9.72 0.03
C ASN A 59 14.03 -8.40 0.26
N LEU A 60 13.89 -7.86 1.48
CA LEU A 60 14.36 -6.52 1.84
C LEU A 60 15.86 -6.39 1.63
N GLN A 61 16.27 -5.31 0.97
CA GLN A 61 17.67 -4.97 0.76
C GLN A 61 18.18 -4.10 1.93
N ASP A 62 19.52 -3.98 2.05
CA ASP A 62 20.16 -3.30 3.19
C ASP A 62 19.79 -1.82 3.31
N ASP A 63 19.51 -1.16 2.18
CA ASP A 63 19.16 0.26 2.14
C ASP A 63 17.66 0.52 2.23
N GLU A 64 16.86 -0.53 2.42
CA GLU A 64 15.40 -0.44 2.40
C GLU A 64 14.77 -0.56 3.77
N VAL A 65 13.56 -0.06 3.89
CA VAL A 65 12.69 -0.20 5.05
C VAL A 65 11.34 -0.75 4.60
N VAL A 66 10.71 -1.54 5.47
CA VAL A 66 9.38 -2.09 5.19
C VAL A 66 8.32 -1.03 5.48
N VAL A 67 7.42 -0.84 4.53
CA VAL A 67 6.20 -0.05 4.70
C VAL A 67 5.02 -1.02 4.71
N PHE A 68 4.19 -0.93 5.75
CA PHE A 68 2.97 -1.72 5.89
C PHE A 68 1.79 -0.77 5.77
N SER A 69 0.90 -1.03 4.82
CA SER A 69 -0.21 -0.12 4.54
C SER A 69 -1.51 -0.86 4.27
N TRP A 70 -2.62 -0.14 4.39
CA TRP A 70 -3.94 -0.71 4.12
C TRP A 70 -4.92 0.35 3.67
N ILE A 71 -5.91 -0.12 2.92
CA ILE A 71 -7.06 0.67 2.50
C ILE A 71 -8.31 -0.10 2.91
N VAL A 72 -9.20 0.55 3.64
CA VAL A 72 -10.43 -0.07 4.13
C VAL A 72 -11.61 0.40 3.31
N TYR A 73 -12.49 -0.54 2.97
CA TYR A 73 -13.71 -0.32 2.18
C TYR A 73 -14.93 -0.88 2.91
N GLU A 74 -16.09 -0.38 2.58
CA GLU A 74 -17.37 -0.85 3.13
C GLU A 74 -17.60 -2.34 2.84
N SER A 75 -17.22 -2.79 1.63
CA SER A 75 -17.40 -4.16 1.16
C SER A 75 -16.45 -4.45 0.01
N ARG A 76 -16.34 -5.72 -0.38
CA ARG A 76 -15.57 -6.10 -1.56
C ARG A 76 -16.15 -5.45 -2.83
N ALA A 77 -17.46 -5.40 -2.96
CA ALA A 77 -18.11 -4.78 -4.12
C ALA A 77 -17.74 -3.30 -4.22
N LYS A 78 -17.71 -2.61 -3.08
CA LYS A 78 -17.29 -1.21 -3.02
C LYS A 78 -15.80 -1.06 -3.36
N ARG A 79 -14.96 -1.95 -2.86
CA ARG A 79 -13.53 -1.96 -3.20
C ARG A 79 -13.33 -2.05 -4.71
N ASP A 80 -14.00 -2.98 -5.35
CA ASP A 80 -13.88 -3.19 -6.79
C ASP A 80 -14.36 -1.95 -7.57
N GLU A 81 -15.46 -1.35 -7.15
CA GLU A 81 -16.01 -0.13 -7.75
C GLU A 81 -15.04 1.05 -7.57
N ILE A 82 -14.51 1.25 -6.36
CA ILE A 82 -13.59 2.35 -6.06
C ILE A 82 -12.29 2.18 -6.84
N ASN A 83 -11.72 0.97 -6.87
CA ASN A 83 -10.49 0.71 -7.61
C ASN A 83 -10.66 0.95 -9.11
N ASP A 84 -11.81 0.58 -9.66
CA ASP A 84 -12.11 0.84 -11.06
C ASP A 84 -12.11 2.35 -11.36
N LYS A 85 -12.74 3.14 -10.51
CA LYS A 85 -12.76 4.60 -10.63
C LYS A 85 -11.38 5.22 -10.46
N VAL A 86 -10.63 4.74 -9.47
CA VAL A 86 -9.28 5.24 -9.20
C VAL A 86 -8.35 4.96 -10.38
N MET A 87 -8.40 3.76 -10.95
CA MET A 87 -7.56 3.39 -12.09
C MET A 87 -7.87 4.22 -13.34
N LYS A 88 -9.07 4.76 -13.45
CA LYS A 88 -9.48 5.65 -14.55
C LYS A 88 -9.26 7.12 -14.25
N ASP A 89 -8.87 7.45 -13.02
CA ASP A 89 -8.66 8.84 -12.61
C ASP A 89 -7.33 9.36 -13.19
N PRO A 90 -7.35 10.47 -13.95
CA PRO A 90 -6.12 11.00 -14.57
C PRO A 90 -5.03 11.36 -13.56
N ARG A 91 -5.40 11.70 -12.34
CA ARG A 91 -4.43 12.05 -11.28
C ARG A 91 -3.56 10.85 -10.91
N LEU A 92 -4.11 9.63 -10.93
CA LEU A 92 -3.35 8.43 -10.60
C LEU A 92 -2.34 8.08 -11.70
N ALA A 93 -2.67 8.31 -12.95
CA ALA A 93 -1.80 7.99 -14.09
C ALA A 93 -0.41 8.62 -13.94
N ALA A 94 -0.33 9.80 -13.34
CA ALA A 94 0.93 10.49 -13.11
C ALA A 94 1.86 9.73 -12.14
N PHE A 95 1.30 8.85 -11.29
CA PHE A 95 2.06 8.09 -10.29
C PHE A 95 2.29 6.63 -10.69
N MET A 96 1.73 6.18 -11.82
CA MET A 96 1.82 4.78 -12.26
C MET A 96 2.99 4.49 -13.19
N ASP A 97 3.81 5.50 -13.50
CA ASP A 97 5.00 5.32 -14.34
C ASP A 97 6.07 4.56 -13.54
N PRO A 98 6.45 3.32 -13.94
CA PRO A 98 7.46 2.55 -13.22
C PRO A 98 8.80 3.27 -13.09
N ALA A 99 9.16 4.12 -14.05
CA ALA A 99 10.41 4.88 -14.01
C ALA A 99 10.42 5.95 -12.92
N GLY A 100 9.23 6.43 -12.50
CA GLY A 100 9.09 7.44 -11.45
C GLY A 100 8.74 6.88 -10.08
N MET A 101 8.58 5.57 -9.94
CA MET A 101 8.21 4.97 -8.66
C MET A 101 9.36 4.99 -7.66
N PRO A 102 9.11 5.43 -6.42
CA PRO A 102 10.15 5.49 -5.39
C PRO A 102 10.48 4.13 -4.76
N PHE A 103 9.96 3.02 -5.29
CA PHE A 103 10.17 1.67 -4.79
C PHE A 103 10.09 0.64 -5.91
N ASP A 104 10.56 -0.59 -5.62
CA ASP A 104 10.49 -1.69 -6.58
C ASP A 104 9.11 -2.37 -6.51
N GLY A 105 8.25 -2.06 -7.44
CA GLY A 105 6.90 -2.62 -7.52
C GLY A 105 6.84 -4.14 -7.73
N LYS A 106 7.92 -4.76 -8.20
CA LYS A 106 7.97 -6.21 -8.43
C LYS A 106 8.02 -7.01 -7.13
N ARG A 107 8.51 -6.39 -6.05
CA ARG A 107 8.61 -7.04 -4.74
C ARG A 107 7.48 -6.64 -3.79
N LEU A 108 6.57 -5.80 -4.23
CA LEU A 108 5.38 -5.41 -3.48
C LEU A 108 4.48 -6.65 -3.27
N VAL A 109 4.13 -6.90 -2.03
CA VAL A 109 3.16 -7.94 -1.65
C VAL A 109 1.84 -7.26 -1.33
N TYR A 110 0.75 -7.70 -1.95
CA TYR A 110 -0.56 -7.10 -1.69
C TYR A 110 -1.69 -8.10 -1.95
N GLY A 111 -2.85 -7.80 -1.37
CA GLY A 111 -4.04 -8.60 -1.58
C GLY A 111 -5.23 -8.04 -0.82
N GLY A 112 -6.41 -8.55 -1.18
CA GLY A 112 -7.67 -8.16 -0.56
C GLY A 112 -8.13 -9.20 0.45
N PHE A 113 -8.63 -8.72 1.59
CA PHE A 113 -9.02 -9.55 2.73
C PHE A 113 -10.37 -9.13 3.27
N GLU A 114 -11.22 -10.11 3.53
CA GLU A 114 -12.51 -9.87 4.19
C GLU A 114 -12.30 -9.78 5.70
N MET A 115 -12.88 -8.76 6.33
CA MET A 115 -12.82 -8.65 7.79
C MET A 115 -13.79 -9.67 8.40
N ILE A 116 -13.25 -10.61 9.17
CA ILE A 116 -14.04 -11.62 9.88
C ILE A 116 -14.23 -11.26 11.35
N VAL A 117 -13.48 -10.30 11.86
CA VAL A 117 -13.67 -9.67 13.17
C VAL A 117 -13.48 -8.17 12.98
N ASP A 118 -14.49 -7.41 13.36
CA ASP A 118 -14.52 -5.96 13.19
C ASP A 118 -15.16 -5.35 14.44
N LEU A 119 -14.34 -5.05 15.44
CA LEU A 119 -14.78 -4.58 16.75
C LEU A 119 -14.93 -3.06 16.84
#